data_14138f134a50734c7b03767342591739
#
_entry.id   14138f134a50734c7b03767342591739
#
_cell.length_a   1.000
_cell.length_b   1.000
_cell.length_c   1.000
_cell.angle_alpha   90.00
_cell.angle_beta   90.00
_cell.angle_gamma   90.00
#
_symmetry.space_group_name_H-M   'P 1'
#
loop_
_entity.id
_entity.type
_entity.pdbx_description
1 polymer ?
#
loop_
_entity_poly.entity_id
_entity_poly.type
_entity_poly.pdbx_seq_one_letter_code
_entity_poly.pdbx_strand_id
1 'polypeptide(L)'
;SLVAEIFCSKFAEIRVPSGAMANLFSFMSICKPGDTIIVPPATIGGHVTHHSPGCAGLFGLNIIEAPIDKDYYTVDIDQLRELALKEKPKLITLGGSLNLFEHPISAVSSIAKEVGARLLFDAAHQCGLIAGKAWENPLDLGADVVTMSTYKSLGGPPGGAIVTNDAGIAKKIDRIAFPGMTANFDAAKSAALAVTMLDWK
;
A
#
# COMPACT_ATOMS: atom_id res chain seq x y z
N SER A 1 -6.68 -17.12 4.06
CA SER A 1 -5.55 -17.49 3.15
C SER A 1 -4.25 -17.42 3.92
N LEU A 2 -3.20 -18.12 3.44
CA LEU A 2 -1.88 -18.10 4.07
C LEU A 2 -1.31 -16.68 4.15
N VAL A 3 -1.48 -15.86 3.10
CA VAL A 3 -1.06 -14.45 3.12
C VAL A 3 -1.75 -13.68 4.25
N ALA A 4 -3.06 -13.84 4.41
CA ALA A 4 -3.79 -13.19 5.50
C ALA A 4 -3.30 -13.63 6.90
N GLU A 5 -2.93 -14.91 7.06
CA GLU A 5 -2.38 -15.42 8.32
C GLU A 5 -1.02 -14.81 8.64
N ILE A 6 -0.08 -14.78 7.65
CA ILE A 6 1.26 -14.22 7.85
C ILE A 6 1.22 -12.72 8.19
N PHE A 7 0.35 -11.96 7.50
CA PHE A 7 0.20 -10.52 7.71
C PHE A 7 -0.88 -10.16 8.76
N CYS A 8 -1.39 -11.13 9.52
CA CYS A 8 -2.41 -10.94 10.56
C CYS A 8 -3.59 -10.08 10.08
N SER A 9 -4.02 -10.27 8.83
CA SER A 9 -5.09 -9.51 8.19
C SER A 9 -6.38 -10.32 8.05
N LYS A 10 -7.52 -9.64 7.98
CA LYS A 10 -8.82 -10.29 7.74
C LYS A 10 -8.98 -10.72 6.29
N PHE A 11 -8.46 -9.93 5.35
CA PHE A 11 -8.61 -10.14 3.92
C PHE A 11 -7.27 -10.03 3.20
N ALA A 12 -7.09 -10.84 2.17
CA ALA A 12 -5.93 -10.78 1.28
C ALA A 12 -6.37 -11.04 -0.17
N GLU A 13 -5.84 -10.25 -1.11
CA GLU A 13 -6.00 -10.42 -2.55
C GLU A 13 -4.64 -10.76 -3.17
N ILE A 14 -4.55 -11.90 -3.84
CA ILE A 14 -3.31 -12.42 -4.45
C ILE A 14 -3.38 -12.52 -5.98
N ARG A 15 -4.55 -12.27 -6.58
CA ARG A 15 -4.72 -12.25 -8.04
C ARG A 15 -4.22 -10.93 -8.63
N VAL A 16 -3.07 -10.48 -8.17
CA VAL A 16 -2.47 -9.18 -8.48
C VAL A 16 -1.19 -9.41 -9.27
N PRO A 17 -1.08 -8.93 -10.52
CA PRO A 17 0.05 -9.22 -11.40
C PRO A 17 1.39 -8.64 -10.93
N SER A 18 1.38 -7.52 -10.20
CA SER A 18 2.59 -6.84 -9.73
C SER A 18 2.30 -5.92 -8.54
N GLY A 19 3.34 -5.43 -7.88
CA GLY A 19 3.20 -4.38 -6.85
C GLY A 19 2.59 -3.09 -7.40
N ALA A 20 2.92 -2.70 -8.62
CA ALA A 20 2.31 -1.56 -9.29
C ALA A 20 0.78 -1.74 -9.46
N MET A 21 0.35 -2.93 -9.84
CA MET A 21 -1.09 -3.26 -9.94
C MET A 21 -1.74 -3.35 -8.56
N ALA A 22 -1.01 -3.76 -7.52
CA ALA A 22 -1.51 -3.70 -6.15
C ALA A 22 -1.84 -2.26 -5.73
N ASN A 23 -0.97 -1.32 -6.06
CA ASN A 23 -1.23 0.11 -5.83
C ASN A 23 -2.43 0.60 -6.64
N LEU A 24 -2.50 0.28 -7.94
CA LEU A 24 -3.62 0.68 -8.80
C LEU A 24 -4.96 0.14 -8.27
N PHE A 25 -5.04 -1.15 -7.91
CA PHE A 25 -6.27 -1.74 -7.38
C PHE A 25 -6.69 -1.05 -6.07
N SER A 26 -5.73 -0.71 -5.23
CA SER A 26 -5.99 0.04 -4.00
C SER A 26 -6.49 1.45 -4.29
N PHE A 27 -5.87 2.18 -5.24
CA PHE A 27 -6.37 3.49 -5.67
C PHE A 27 -7.81 3.40 -6.20
N MET A 28 -8.10 2.46 -7.10
CA MET A 28 -9.44 2.25 -7.66
C MET A 28 -10.48 1.86 -6.60
N SER A 29 -10.06 1.18 -5.51
CA SER A 29 -10.97 0.79 -4.44
C SER A 29 -11.37 1.92 -3.51
N ILE A 30 -10.51 2.96 -3.39
CA ILE A 30 -10.63 4.06 -2.42
C ILE A 30 -11.01 5.37 -3.12
N CYS A 31 -10.40 5.65 -4.26
CA CYS A 31 -10.47 6.91 -4.99
C CYS A 31 -11.28 6.81 -6.28
N LYS A 32 -11.58 7.97 -6.85
CA LYS A 32 -12.09 8.16 -8.22
C LYS A 32 -11.14 9.07 -8.98
N PRO A 33 -11.12 9.04 -10.32
CA PRO A 33 -10.42 10.06 -11.11
C PRO A 33 -10.79 11.48 -10.66
N GLY A 34 -9.77 12.34 -10.47
CA GLY A 34 -9.92 13.69 -9.94
C GLY A 34 -9.80 13.80 -8.41
N ASP A 35 -9.84 12.70 -7.66
CA ASP A 35 -9.58 12.75 -6.21
C ASP A 35 -8.12 13.11 -5.92
N THR A 36 -7.90 13.86 -4.84
CA THR A 36 -6.56 14.25 -4.37
C THR A 36 -5.98 13.19 -3.45
N ILE A 37 -4.70 12.87 -3.67
CA ILE A 37 -3.89 12.03 -2.79
C ILE A 37 -2.61 12.75 -2.36
N ILE A 38 -2.13 12.45 -1.15
CA ILE A 38 -0.82 12.91 -0.66
C ILE A 38 0.11 11.70 -0.62
N VAL A 39 1.31 11.84 -1.21
CA VAL A 39 2.25 10.74 -1.41
C VAL A 39 3.66 11.11 -0.96
N PRO A 40 4.50 10.17 -0.52
CA PRO A 40 5.90 10.43 -0.24
C PRO A 40 6.62 10.84 -1.53
N PRO A 41 7.43 11.92 -1.52
CA PRO A 41 8.22 12.29 -2.69
C PRO A 41 9.34 11.29 -2.99
N ALA A 42 9.81 11.27 -4.23
CA ALA A 42 10.90 10.39 -4.66
C ALA A 42 12.19 10.58 -3.84
N THR A 43 12.41 11.78 -3.30
CA THR A 43 13.60 12.14 -2.50
C THR A 43 13.74 11.35 -1.19
N ILE A 44 12.65 10.81 -0.68
CA ILE A 44 12.63 9.89 0.49
C ILE A 44 12.20 8.48 0.10
N GLY A 45 12.35 8.11 -1.16
CA GLY A 45 12.07 6.77 -1.66
C GLY A 45 10.62 6.52 -2.13
N GLY A 46 9.80 7.56 -2.27
CA GLY A 46 8.46 7.44 -2.84
C GLY A 46 8.50 6.77 -4.21
N HIS A 47 7.68 5.73 -4.41
CA HIS A 47 7.72 4.94 -5.62
C HIS A 47 6.95 5.62 -6.76
N VAL A 48 7.46 5.52 -8.00
CA VAL A 48 6.87 6.13 -9.21
C VAL A 48 5.39 5.80 -9.43
N THR A 49 4.91 4.66 -8.95
CA THR A 49 3.49 4.27 -9.06
C THR A 49 2.55 5.22 -8.33
N HIS A 50 3.02 5.95 -7.33
CA HIS A 50 2.25 6.95 -6.59
C HIS A 50 2.27 8.33 -7.26
N HIS A 51 3.08 8.53 -8.30
CA HIS A 51 3.29 9.81 -8.98
C HIS A 51 2.66 9.86 -10.37
N SER A 52 2.72 11.05 -10.99
CA SER A 52 2.10 11.31 -12.30
C SER A 52 2.53 10.35 -13.41
N PRO A 53 3.81 9.92 -13.53
CA PRO A 53 4.20 8.95 -14.56
C PRO A 53 3.70 7.52 -14.29
N GLY A 54 3.29 7.23 -13.07
CA GLY A 54 2.86 5.89 -12.65
C GLY A 54 1.35 5.71 -12.64
N CYS A 55 0.90 4.60 -12.02
CA CYS A 55 -0.50 4.23 -12.05
C CYS A 55 -1.44 5.23 -11.35
N ALA A 56 -0.97 6.01 -10.40
CA ALA A 56 -1.77 7.08 -9.78
C ALA A 56 -2.13 8.17 -10.80
N GLY A 57 -1.14 8.65 -11.57
CA GLY A 57 -1.38 9.63 -12.63
C GLY A 57 -2.17 9.04 -13.80
N LEU A 58 -1.87 7.80 -14.21
CA LEU A 58 -2.62 7.09 -15.26
C LEU A 58 -4.10 6.87 -14.87
N PHE A 59 -4.39 6.71 -13.58
CA PHE A 59 -5.77 6.64 -13.08
C PHE A 59 -6.44 8.01 -12.96
N GLY A 60 -5.69 9.11 -13.17
CA GLY A 60 -6.23 10.47 -13.16
C GLY A 60 -6.39 11.06 -11.76
N LEU A 61 -5.53 10.68 -10.80
CA LEU A 61 -5.52 11.28 -9.47
C LEU A 61 -4.76 12.60 -9.46
N ASN A 62 -5.19 13.54 -8.62
CA ASN A 62 -4.46 14.75 -8.28
C ASN A 62 -3.43 14.42 -7.20
N ILE A 63 -2.15 14.57 -7.51
CA ILE A 63 -1.04 14.11 -6.67
C ILE A 63 -0.37 15.31 -6.02
N ILE A 64 -0.25 15.26 -4.70
CA ILE A 64 0.48 16.24 -3.89
C ILE A 64 1.59 15.51 -3.14
N GLU A 65 2.80 16.01 -3.20
CA GLU A 65 3.91 15.47 -2.44
C GLU A 65 3.83 15.88 -0.97
N ALA A 66 4.06 14.93 -0.09
CA ALA A 66 4.13 15.17 1.34
C ALA A 66 5.38 16.00 1.70
N PRO A 67 5.30 16.89 2.69
CA PRO A 67 6.49 17.52 3.28
C PRO A 67 7.37 16.45 3.94
N ILE A 68 8.67 16.68 3.92
CA ILE A 68 9.68 15.70 4.36
C ILE A 68 10.42 16.15 5.61
N ASP A 69 10.68 15.20 6.48
CA ASP A 69 11.70 15.27 7.50
C ASP A 69 13.04 14.79 6.92
N LYS A 70 14.00 15.72 6.79
CA LYS A 70 15.29 15.44 6.15
C LYS A 70 16.25 14.63 7.06
N ASP A 71 16.02 14.65 8.36
CA ASP A 71 16.89 13.96 9.33
C ASP A 71 16.54 12.47 9.40
N TYR A 72 15.24 12.14 9.25
CA TYR A 72 14.73 10.78 9.32
C TYR A 72 14.30 10.20 7.96
N TYR A 73 14.45 10.93 6.86
CA TYR A 73 14.06 10.47 5.52
C TYR A 73 12.62 9.94 5.47
N THR A 74 11.72 10.61 6.15
CA THR A 74 10.31 10.29 6.21
C THR A 74 9.47 11.56 6.03
N VAL A 75 8.15 11.46 6.22
CA VAL A 75 7.25 12.62 6.14
C VAL A 75 7.34 13.46 7.42
N ASP A 76 7.30 14.78 7.27
CA ASP A 76 7.16 15.71 8.40
C ASP A 76 5.70 15.72 8.86
N ILE A 77 5.47 15.27 10.09
CA ILE A 77 4.11 15.05 10.63
C ILE A 77 3.34 16.35 10.81
N ASP A 78 3.97 17.39 11.31
CA ASP A 78 3.28 18.65 11.60
C ASP A 78 2.88 19.35 10.30
N GLN A 79 3.80 19.46 9.35
CA GLN A 79 3.53 20.02 8.03
C GLN A 79 2.57 19.14 7.22
N LEU A 80 2.64 17.81 7.35
CA LEU A 80 1.69 16.91 6.70
C LEU A 80 0.28 17.11 7.22
N ARG A 81 0.12 17.33 8.53
CA ARG A 81 -1.19 17.60 9.12
C ARG A 81 -1.77 18.92 8.58
N GLU A 82 -0.99 19.99 8.52
CA GLU A 82 -1.42 21.26 7.93
C GLU A 82 -1.83 21.10 6.47
N LEU A 83 -1.01 20.40 5.69
CA LEU A 83 -1.30 20.10 4.29
C LEU A 83 -2.58 19.28 4.13
N ALA A 84 -2.76 18.24 4.92
CA ALA A 84 -3.94 17.38 4.86
C ALA A 84 -5.24 18.12 5.25
N LEU A 85 -5.18 19.00 6.24
CA LEU A 85 -6.31 19.87 6.62
C LEU A 85 -6.72 20.83 5.52
N LYS A 86 -5.74 21.37 4.79
CA LYS A 86 -5.95 22.29 3.67
C LYS A 86 -6.51 21.57 2.45
N GLU A 87 -5.87 20.50 2.02
CA GLU A 87 -6.13 19.83 0.74
C GLU A 87 -7.23 18.77 0.82
N LYS A 88 -7.56 18.29 2.02
CA LYS A 88 -8.57 17.25 2.30
C LYS A 88 -8.47 16.05 1.35
N PRO A 89 -7.31 15.37 1.33
CA PRO A 89 -7.09 14.27 0.42
C PRO A 89 -8.07 13.12 0.66
N LYS A 90 -8.31 12.31 -0.36
CA LYS A 90 -9.07 11.06 -0.23
C LYS A 90 -8.22 9.93 0.32
N LEU A 91 -6.90 9.99 0.04
CA LEU A 91 -5.94 8.98 0.43
C LEU A 91 -4.60 9.64 0.77
N ILE A 92 -3.97 9.17 1.83
CA ILE A 92 -2.56 9.43 2.12
C ILE A 92 -1.82 8.12 1.92
N THR A 93 -0.64 8.15 1.29
CA THR A 93 0.19 6.96 1.14
C THR A 93 1.50 7.11 1.88
N LEU A 94 2.03 6.01 2.39
CA LEU A 94 3.36 5.87 2.98
C LEU A 94 4.07 4.66 2.39
N GLY A 95 5.33 4.48 2.75
CA GLY A 95 6.16 3.41 2.22
C GLY A 95 6.81 3.80 0.91
N GLY A 96 7.62 2.92 0.37
CA GLY A 96 8.36 3.18 -0.85
C GLY A 96 9.56 2.25 -1.04
N SER A 97 10.49 2.64 -1.93
CA SER A 97 11.62 1.81 -2.34
C SER A 97 12.84 1.95 -1.41
N LEU A 98 12.99 3.09 -0.75
CA LEU A 98 14.10 3.36 0.18
C LEU A 98 13.51 3.71 1.55
N ASN A 99 13.80 2.88 2.53
CA ASN A 99 13.29 3.05 3.90
C ASN A 99 14.46 2.79 4.86
N LEU A 100 15.12 3.87 5.29
CA LEU A 100 16.20 3.79 6.28
C LEU A 100 15.65 3.62 7.71
N PHE A 101 14.48 4.20 7.95
CA PHE A 101 13.79 4.16 9.24
C PHE A 101 12.34 3.74 9.03
N GLU A 102 11.69 3.28 10.08
CA GLU A 102 10.25 3.00 10.06
C GLU A 102 9.46 4.29 9.86
N HIS A 103 8.44 4.23 9.02
CA HIS A 103 7.55 5.37 8.81
C HIS A 103 6.64 5.60 10.02
N PRO A 104 6.25 6.85 10.31
CA PRO A 104 5.40 7.20 11.44
C PRO A 104 3.90 6.88 11.16
N ILE A 105 3.59 5.60 10.93
CA ILE A 105 2.29 5.14 10.44
C ILE A 105 1.15 5.55 11.38
N SER A 106 1.31 5.37 12.69
CA SER A 106 0.28 5.70 13.68
C SER A 106 -0.07 7.19 13.69
N ALA A 107 0.94 8.05 13.58
CA ALA A 107 0.74 9.50 13.52
C ALA A 107 -0.01 9.89 12.22
N VAL A 108 0.42 9.35 11.08
CA VAL A 108 -0.23 9.61 9.79
C VAL A 108 -1.64 9.01 9.73
N SER A 109 -1.87 7.85 10.36
CA SER A 109 -3.22 7.28 10.50
C SER A 109 -4.16 8.22 11.27
N SER A 110 -3.64 8.87 12.32
CA SER A 110 -4.41 9.86 13.08
C SER A 110 -4.77 11.08 12.24
N ILE A 111 -3.82 11.59 11.46
CA ILE A 111 -4.06 12.69 10.50
C ILE A 111 -5.10 12.28 9.45
N ALA A 112 -4.94 11.09 8.85
CA ALA A 112 -5.87 10.60 7.85
C ALA A 112 -7.31 10.53 8.41
N LYS A 113 -7.48 10.01 9.62
CA LYS A 113 -8.79 9.98 10.30
C LYS A 113 -9.35 11.38 10.57
N GLU A 114 -8.52 12.33 10.97
CA GLU A 114 -8.92 13.73 11.24
C GLU A 114 -9.52 14.38 10.00
N VAL A 115 -8.98 14.11 8.81
CA VAL A 115 -9.45 14.71 7.56
C VAL A 115 -10.43 13.82 6.76
N GLY A 116 -10.75 12.62 7.28
CA GLY A 116 -11.63 11.65 6.59
C GLY A 116 -10.98 10.94 5.40
N ALA A 117 -9.64 10.92 5.35
CA ALA A 117 -8.86 10.17 4.37
C ALA A 117 -8.64 8.72 4.79
N ARG A 118 -8.22 7.89 3.84
CA ARG A 118 -7.68 6.54 4.08
C ARG A 118 -6.16 6.58 4.06
N LEU A 119 -5.53 5.55 4.66
CA LEU A 119 -4.08 5.37 4.68
C LEU A 119 -3.70 4.07 3.96
N LEU A 120 -2.85 4.18 2.93
CA LEU A 120 -2.22 3.06 2.25
C LEU A 120 -0.74 3.00 2.62
N PHE A 121 -0.25 1.83 2.97
CA PHE A 121 1.18 1.57 3.14
C PHE A 121 1.71 0.70 2.00
N ASP A 122 2.62 1.24 1.19
CA ASP A 122 3.33 0.48 0.16
C ASP A 122 4.51 -0.26 0.78
N ALA A 123 4.29 -1.53 1.10
CA ALA A 123 5.28 -2.43 1.70
C ALA A 123 6.05 -3.25 0.64
N ALA A 124 6.10 -2.80 -0.62
CA ALA A 124 6.73 -3.58 -1.69
C ALA A 124 8.14 -4.05 -1.34
N HIS A 125 8.92 -3.25 -0.62
CA HIS A 125 10.26 -3.60 -0.17
C HIS A 125 10.32 -4.14 1.26
N GLN A 126 9.36 -3.79 2.12
CA GLN A 126 9.36 -4.13 3.55
C GLN A 126 8.53 -5.37 3.89
N CYS A 127 7.81 -5.95 2.91
CA CYS A 127 6.89 -7.06 3.19
C CYS A 127 7.57 -8.26 3.86
N GLY A 128 8.82 -8.57 3.53
CA GLY A 128 9.59 -9.60 4.23
C GLY A 128 9.93 -9.24 5.67
N LEU A 129 10.27 -7.97 5.96
CA LEU A 129 10.53 -7.51 7.32
C LEU A 129 9.27 -7.58 8.19
N ILE A 130 8.11 -7.23 7.61
CA ILE A 130 6.80 -7.30 8.27
C ILE A 130 6.39 -8.76 8.49
N ALA A 131 6.55 -9.63 7.47
CA ALA A 131 6.26 -11.05 7.57
C ALA A 131 7.12 -11.73 8.66
N GLY A 132 8.40 -11.37 8.73
CA GLY A 132 9.35 -11.85 9.74
C GLY A 132 9.25 -11.16 11.09
N LYS A 133 8.28 -10.25 11.28
CA LYS A 133 8.04 -9.49 12.53
C LYS A 133 9.24 -8.66 12.99
N ALA A 134 10.13 -8.31 12.08
CA ALA A 134 11.24 -7.38 12.34
C ALA A 134 10.77 -5.92 12.33
N TRP A 135 9.70 -5.63 11.61
CA TRP A 135 8.97 -4.36 11.62
C TRP A 135 7.52 -4.59 12.02
N GLU A 136 6.93 -3.58 12.68
CA GLU A 136 5.53 -3.64 13.06
C GLU A 136 4.60 -3.73 11.84
N ASN A 137 3.48 -4.42 12.02
CA ASN A 137 2.50 -4.54 10.95
C ASN A 137 1.77 -3.21 10.74
N PRO A 138 1.83 -2.63 9.53
CA PRO A 138 1.16 -1.36 9.24
C PRO A 138 -0.36 -1.38 9.50
N LEU A 139 -1.03 -2.53 9.38
CA LEU A 139 -2.46 -2.66 9.71
C LEU A 139 -2.73 -2.46 11.19
N ASP A 140 -1.84 -2.92 12.07
CA ASP A 140 -1.97 -2.73 13.52
C ASP A 140 -1.70 -1.27 13.92
N LEU A 141 -0.87 -0.57 13.15
CA LEU A 141 -0.57 0.85 13.28
C LEU A 141 -1.62 1.77 12.64
N GLY A 142 -2.66 1.19 12.02
CA GLY A 142 -3.81 1.91 11.52
C GLY A 142 -3.83 2.21 10.03
N ALA A 143 -2.97 1.57 9.23
CA ALA A 143 -3.14 1.58 7.79
C ALA A 143 -4.44 0.83 7.39
N ASP A 144 -5.18 1.36 6.43
CA ASP A 144 -6.39 0.73 5.90
C ASP A 144 -6.06 -0.39 4.90
N VAL A 145 -4.97 -0.21 4.16
CA VAL A 145 -4.52 -1.12 3.09
C VAL A 145 -3.00 -1.20 3.08
N VAL A 146 -2.48 -2.40 2.89
CA VAL A 146 -1.04 -2.65 2.65
C VAL A 146 -0.88 -3.34 1.31
N THR A 147 -0.01 -2.79 0.46
CA THR A 147 0.32 -3.33 -0.86
C THR A 147 1.73 -3.92 -0.86
N MET A 148 1.95 -4.95 -1.66
CA MET A 148 3.21 -5.70 -1.66
C MET A 148 3.63 -6.13 -3.05
N SER A 149 4.95 -6.25 -3.26
CA SER A 149 5.57 -7.00 -4.36
C SER A 149 6.03 -8.35 -3.82
N THR A 150 5.44 -9.45 -4.28
CA THR A 150 5.68 -10.78 -3.71
C THR A 150 7.10 -11.33 -3.98
N TYR A 151 7.79 -10.83 -4.99
CA TYR A 151 9.11 -11.34 -5.43
C TYR A 151 10.32 -10.57 -4.87
N LYS A 152 10.07 -9.55 -4.03
CA LYS A 152 11.14 -8.78 -3.36
C LYS A 152 11.52 -9.45 -2.03
N SER A 153 11.54 -8.70 -0.94
CA SER A 153 11.93 -9.23 0.38
C SER A 153 11.05 -10.38 0.89
N LEU A 154 9.84 -10.56 0.34
CA LEU A 154 8.99 -11.70 0.68
C LEU A 154 9.49 -13.04 0.12
N GLY A 155 10.34 -13.00 -0.94
CA GLY A 155 10.94 -14.20 -1.52
C GLY A 155 9.99 -15.08 -2.35
N GLY A 156 8.85 -14.54 -2.77
CA GLY A 156 7.85 -15.26 -3.55
C GLY A 156 7.98 -15.09 -5.06
N PRO A 157 7.03 -15.61 -5.83
CA PRO A 157 6.99 -15.49 -7.28
C PRO A 157 6.69 -14.05 -7.71
N PRO A 158 7.00 -13.67 -8.97
CA PRO A 158 6.60 -12.38 -9.53
C PRO A 158 5.10 -12.12 -9.38
N GLY A 159 4.75 -10.99 -8.79
CA GLY A 159 3.37 -10.63 -8.54
C GLY A 159 3.22 -9.54 -7.48
N GLY A 160 1.98 -9.27 -7.12
CA GLY A 160 1.61 -8.40 -6.02
C GLY A 160 0.64 -9.10 -5.06
N ALA A 161 0.48 -8.53 -3.90
CA ALA A 161 -0.57 -8.88 -2.96
C ALA A 161 -1.09 -7.63 -2.25
N ILE A 162 -2.32 -7.69 -1.78
CA ILE A 162 -2.96 -6.62 -1.01
C ILE A 162 -3.58 -7.24 0.22
N VAL A 163 -3.37 -6.62 1.38
CA VAL A 163 -4.04 -7.01 2.62
C VAL A 163 -4.77 -5.83 3.25
N THR A 164 -5.91 -6.12 3.90
CA THR A 164 -6.73 -5.12 4.57
C THR A 164 -7.59 -5.75 5.67
N ASN A 165 -7.98 -4.95 6.65
CA ASN A 165 -8.98 -5.33 7.65
C ASN A 165 -10.38 -4.75 7.36
N ASP A 166 -10.51 -3.89 6.34
CA ASP A 166 -11.76 -3.26 5.92
C ASP A 166 -12.51 -4.14 4.90
N ALA A 167 -13.68 -4.66 5.28
CA ALA A 167 -14.51 -5.51 4.42
C ALA A 167 -15.04 -4.78 3.18
N GLY A 168 -15.27 -3.46 3.27
CA GLY A 168 -15.74 -2.66 2.14
C GLY A 168 -14.65 -2.49 1.08
N ILE A 169 -13.42 -2.23 1.50
CA ILE A 169 -12.25 -2.16 0.63
C ILE A 169 -11.98 -3.54 0.01
N ALA A 170 -11.96 -4.60 0.83
CA ALA A 170 -11.73 -5.96 0.36
C ALA A 170 -12.73 -6.37 -0.73
N LYS A 171 -14.02 -6.08 -0.56
CA LYS A 171 -15.07 -6.37 -1.55
C LYS A 171 -14.87 -5.61 -2.87
N LYS A 172 -14.38 -4.36 -2.81
CA LYS A 172 -14.08 -3.59 -4.02
C LYS A 172 -12.84 -4.16 -4.72
N ILE A 173 -11.77 -4.45 -3.98
CA ILE A 173 -10.53 -5.02 -4.51
C ILE A 173 -10.80 -6.37 -5.18
N ASP A 174 -11.60 -7.25 -4.56
CA ASP A 174 -12.00 -8.54 -5.13
C ASP A 174 -12.64 -8.37 -6.53
N ARG A 175 -13.58 -7.42 -6.69
CA ARG A 175 -14.23 -7.12 -7.96
C ARG A 175 -13.29 -6.46 -8.98
N ILE A 176 -12.37 -5.62 -8.52
CA ILE A 176 -11.35 -5.01 -9.38
C ILE A 176 -10.39 -6.07 -9.88
N ALA A 177 -9.92 -6.95 -8.99
CA ALA A 177 -9.02 -8.03 -9.35
C ALA A 177 -9.66 -8.99 -10.34
N PHE A 178 -10.90 -9.43 -10.06
CA PHE A 178 -11.63 -10.35 -10.93
C PHE A 178 -13.16 -10.08 -10.83
N PRO A 179 -13.84 -9.88 -11.96
CA PRO A 179 -13.36 -9.93 -13.36
C PRO A 179 -12.85 -8.58 -13.91
N GLY A 180 -12.68 -7.56 -13.07
CA GLY A 180 -12.41 -6.19 -13.51
C GLY A 180 -11.11 -6.05 -14.30
N MET A 181 -9.98 -6.37 -13.72
CA MET A 181 -8.65 -6.21 -14.33
C MET A 181 -8.07 -7.52 -14.87
N THR A 182 -8.60 -8.66 -14.43
CA THR A 182 -8.24 -9.98 -14.95
C THR A 182 -9.50 -10.80 -15.20
N ALA A 183 -9.57 -11.47 -16.36
CA ALA A 183 -10.60 -12.48 -16.64
C ALA A 183 -10.12 -13.89 -16.29
N ASN A 184 -8.83 -14.04 -16.01
CA ASN A 184 -8.16 -15.26 -15.59
C ASN A 184 -7.00 -14.88 -14.64
N PHE A 185 -6.49 -15.82 -13.87
CA PHE A 185 -5.35 -15.62 -12.99
C PHE A 185 -4.38 -16.80 -13.04
N ASP A 186 -3.11 -16.53 -12.72
CA ASP A 186 -2.05 -17.52 -12.75
C ASP A 186 -2.12 -18.44 -11.51
N ALA A 187 -2.64 -19.66 -11.72
CA ALA A 187 -2.74 -20.67 -10.66
C ALA A 187 -1.37 -21.16 -10.21
N ALA A 188 -0.38 -21.25 -11.12
CA ALA A 188 0.99 -21.67 -10.79
C ALA A 188 1.66 -20.64 -9.86
N LYS A 189 1.49 -19.33 -10.16
CA LYS A 189 1.94 -18.26 -9.28
C LYS A 189 1.30 -18.37 -7.89
N SER A 190 0.00 -18.63 -7.83
CA SER A 190 -0.72 -18.77 -6.57
C SER A 190 -0.21 -19.95 -5.73
N ALA A 191 0.10 -21.07 -6.39
CA ALA A 191 0.70 -22.25 -5.75
C ALA A 191 2.13 -21.95 -5.26
N ALA A 192 2.96 -21.31 -6.06
CA ALA A 192 4.31 -20.90 -5.67
C ALA A 192 4.29 -19.93 -4.48
N LEU A 193 3.37 -18.96 -4.48
CA LEU A 193 3.19 -18.05 -3.34
C LEU A 193 2.76 -18.80 -2.08
N ALA A 194 1.92 -19.83 -2.22
CA ALA A 194 1.51 -20.64 -1.07
C ALA A 194 2.70 -21.37 -0.43
N VAL A 195 3.64 -21.90 -1.24
CA VAL A 195 4.89 -22.50 -0.75
C VAL A 195 5.71 -21.45 0.02
N THR A 196 5.95 -20.29 -0.58
CA THR A 196 6.65 -19.16 0.11
C THR A 196 6.00 -18.84 1.46
N MET A 197 4.67 -18.76 1.51
CA MET A 197 3.96 -18.45 2.78
C MET A 197 4.10 -19.57 3.82
N LEU A 198 4.31 -20.82 3.42
CA LEU A 198 4.59 -21.91 4.35
C LEU A 198 6.00 -21.80 4.95
N ASP A 199 6.96 -21.27 4.20
CA ASP A 199 8.32 -21.03 4.72
C ASP A 199 8.36 -19.89 5.76
N TRP A 200 7.36 -18.98 5.74
CA TRP A 200 7.20 -17.90 6.73
C TRP A 200 6.46 -18.32 8.00
N LYS A 201 5.87 -19.51 8.06
CA LYS A 201 5.18 -20.08 9.25
C LYS A 201 6.14 -20.72 10.23
#